data_3ff8cd0e3a6d5efa734bd1b1ed742bce
#
_entry.id   3ff8cd0e3a6d5efa734bd1b1ed742bce
#
_cell.length_a   1.000
_cell.length_b   1.000
_cell.length_c   1.000
_cell.angle_alpha   90.00
_cell.angle_beta   90.00
_cell.angle_gamma   90.00
#
_symmetry.space_group_name_H-M   'P 1'
#
loop_
_entity.id
_entity.type
_entity.pdbx_description
1 polymer ?
#
loop_
_entity_poly.entity_id
_entity_poly.type
_entity_poly.pdbx_seq_one_letter_code
_entity_poly.pdbx_strand_id
1 'polypeptide(L)'
;DGRYSYPYLPEGIYADLREAVSSRERIVEELNAVTNRLKRWLKIFFPEYLTVYKKFSSESGLTVLETAPLPQDVVKLGADGINHLWREKKLRAVGIKRAQTLVEAAQNSIGLDGGACARMEMQMLLEDYRAKEVQLEKVTAVLEAETLKIPYTAAFHQGGRTHYSGWISAGGG
;
A
#
# COMPACT_ATOMS: atom_id res chain seq x y z
N ASP A 1 -2.57 46.75 -7.56
CA ASP A 1 -1.58 45.92 -7.10
C ASP A 1 -2.02 44.70 -6.35
N GLY A 2 -2.50 43.70 -6.95
CA GLY A 2 -2.89 42.43 -6.33
C GLY A 2 -1.90 41.74 -5.43
N ARG A 3 -1.00 42.48 -4.93
CA ARG A 3 0.05 41.94 -4.20
C ARG A 3 -0.19 41.77 -2.81
N TYR A 4 -1.20 42.22 -2.36
CA TYR A 4 -1.49 42.06 -1.07
C TYR A 4 -1.98 40.88 -0.68
N SER A 5 -2.14 40.00 -1.55
CA SER A 5 -2.62 38.73 -1.16
C SER A 5 -1.95 38.27 0.08
N TYR A 6 -2.43 38.46 1.20
CA TYR A 6 -2.17 37.74 2.45
C TYR A 6 -0.74 37.84 2.94
N PRO A 7 -0.31 38.99 3.48
CA PRO A 7 1.03 39.13 4.04
C PRO A 7 1.30 38.25 5.25
N TYR A 8 0.27 37.60 5.81
CA TYR A 8 0.48 36.69 6.90
C TYR A 8 0.73 35.27 6.48
N LEU A 9 0.54 34.92 5.22
CA LEU A 9 0.75 33.56 4.70
C LEU A 9 2.00 33.57 3.87
N PRO A 10 3.10 32.99 4.36
CA PRO A 10 4.30 32.87 3.56
C PRO A 10 3.99 32.11 2.27
N GLU A 11 4.42 32.61 1.15
CA GLU A 11 4.30 31.90 -0.12
C GLU A 11 4.85 30.48 -0.02
N GLY A 12 5.83 30.28 0.87
CA GLY A 12 6.42 28.98 1.16
C GLY A 12 5.41 27.90 1.56
N ILE A 13 4.34 28.23 2.27
CA ILE A 13 3.31 27.24 2.66
C ILE A 13 2.60 26.68 1.43
N TYR A 14 2.24 27.52 0.48
CA TYR A 14 1.57 27.08 -0.73
C TYR A 14 2.51 26.34 -1.68
N ALA A 15 3.77 26.76 -1.74
CA ALA A 15 4.79 26.08 -2.51
C ALA A 15 5.03 24.68 -1.94
N ASP A 16 5.16 24.55 -0.63
CA ASP A 16 5.33 23.28 0.06
C ASP A 16 4.12 22.35 -0.15
N LEU A 17 2.90 22.89 -0.09
CA LEU A 17 1.70 22.12 -0.36
C LEU A 17 1.66 21.58 -1.79
N ARG A 18 1.97 22.42 -2.77
CA ARG A 18 2.01 21.98 -4.18
C ARG A 18 3.05 20.89 -4.40
N GLU A 19 4.21 21.05 -3.79
CA GLU A 19 5.28 20.06 -3.87
C GLU A 19 4.90 18.75 -3.20
N ALA A 20 4.27 18.83 -2.02
CA ALA A 20 3.77 17.65 -1.30
C ALA A 20 2.68 16.92 -2.10
N VAL A 21 1.74 17.64 -2.71
CA VAL A 21 0.70 17.06 -3.57
C VAL A 21 1.32 16.36 -4.78
N SER A 22 2.26 17.04 -5.44
CA SER A 22 2.96 16.47 -6.61
C SER A 22 3.75 15.21 -6.23
N SER A 23 4.44 15.24 -5.11
CA SER A 23 5.18 14.07 -4.58
C SER A 23 4.23 12.91 -4.27
N ARG A 24 3.08 13.21 -3.66
CA ARG A 24 2.07 12.19 -3.35
C ARG A 24 1.55 11.53 -4.62
N GLU A 25 1.21 12.31 -5.64
CA GLU A 25 0.72 11.77 -6.91
C GLU A 25 1.76 10.85 -7.57
N ARG A 26 3.02 11.26 -7.58
CA ARG A 26 4.11 10.43 -8.10
C ARG A 26 4.25 9.13 -7.33
N ILE A 27 4.22 9.18 -6.00
CA ILE A 27 4.35 7.97 -5.15
C ILE A 27 3.16 7.04 -5.38
N VAL A 28 1.94 7.57 -5.51
CA VAL A 28 0.74 6.76 -5.81
C VAL A 28 0.89 6.07 -7.17
N GLU A 29 1.37 6.76 -8.20
CA GLU A 29 1.63 6.15 -9.51
C GLU A 29 2.67 5.04 -9.43
N GLU A 30 3.78 5.27 -8.72
CA GLU A 30 4.83 4.28 -8.51
C GLU A 30 4.31 3.08 -7.72
N LEU A 31 3.49 3.31 -6.69
CA LEU A 31 2.85 2.26 -5.91
C LEU A 31 1.91 1.42 -6.78
N ASN A 32 1.12 2.05 -7.64
CA ASN A 32 0.24 1.36 -8.58
C ASN A 32 1.04 0.49 -9.56
N ALA A 33 2.17 0.99 -10.04
CA ALA A 33 3.05 0.24 -10.94
C ALA A 33 3.61 -1.02 -10.25
N VAL A 34 4.09 -0.90 -9.02
CA VAL A 34 4.58 -2.04 -8.23
C VAL A 34 3.45 -3.03 -7.96
N THR A 35 2.27 -2.54 -7.59
CA THR A 35 1.07 -3.36 -7.37
C THR A 35 0.73 -4.19 -8.61
N ASN A 36 0.77 -3.58 -9.79
CA ASN A 36 0.49 -4.28 -11.04
C ASN A 36 1.53 -5.36 -11.34
N ARG A 37 2.79 -5.10 -11.05
CA ARG A 37 3.88 -6.10 -11.19
C ARG A 37 3.70 -7.25 -10.21
N LEU A 38 3.32 -6.98 -8.96
CA LEU A 38 3.02 -8.01 -7.96
C LEU A 38 1.86 -8.90 -8.41
N LYS A 39 0.77 -8.29 -8.87
CA LYS A 39 -0.38 -9.04 -9.39
C LYS A 39 -0.02 -9.89 -10.60
N ARG A 40 0.81 -9.36 -11.50
CA ARG A 40 1.30 -10.10 -12.68
C ARG A 40 2.13 -11.31 -12.26
N TRP A 41 3.05 -11.13 -11.31
CA TRP A 41 3.85 -12.22 -10.77
C TRP A 41 2.95 -13.31 -10.17
N LEU A 42 1.97 -12.94 -9.38
CA LEU A 42 1.01 -13.87 -8.78
C LEU A 42 0.21 -14.63 -9.84
N LYS A 43 -0.24 -13.97 -10.88
CA LYS A 43 -0.98 -14.62 -11.98
C LYS A 43 -0.12 -15.66 -12.70
N ILE A 44 1.19 -15.46 -12.76
CA ILE A 44 2.11 -16.38 -13.42
C ILE A 44 2.47 -17.56 -12.51
N PHE A 45 2.85 -17.29 -11.27
CA PHE A 45 3.43 -18.28 -10.37
C PHE A 45 2.47 -18.80 -9.29
N PHE A 46 1.52 -18.00 -8.85
CA PHE A 46 0.58 -18.38 -7.80
C PHE A 46 -0.80 -17.71 -7.99
N PRO A 47 -1.52 -18.06 -9.06
CA PRO A 47 -2.81 -17.40 -9.35
C PRO A 47 -3.86 -17.63 -8.27
N GLU A 48 -3.84 -18.76 -7.57
CA GLU A 48 -4.78 -19.12 -6.53
C GLU A 48 -4.66 -18.22 -5.29
N TYR A 49 -3.52 -17.59 -5.08
CA TYR A 49 -3.36 -16.60 -4.02
C TYR A 49 -4.40 -15.49 -4.13
N LEU A 50 -4.68 -15.01 -5.34
CA LEU A 50 -5.65 -13.94 -5.60
C LEU A 50 -7.10 -14.37 -5.34
N THR A 51 -7.38 -15.67 -5.32
CA THR A 51 -8.70 -16.19 -4.95
C THR A 51 -8.85 -16.30 -3.43
N VAL A 52 -7.80 -16.66 -2.73
CA VAL A 52 -7.77 -16.72 -1.27
C VAL A 52 -7.75 -15.32 -0.66
N TYR A 53 -6.95 -14.44 -1.22
CA TYR A 53 -6.82 -13.06 -0.80
C TYR A 53 -7.39 -12.12 -1.85
N LYS A 54 -8.65 -11.71 -1.69
CA LYS A 54 -9.29 -10.72 -2.56
C LYS A 54 -8.53 -9.41 -2.56
N LYS A 55 -8.02 -9.01 -1.40
CA LYS A 55 -7.10 -7.89 -1.24
C LYS A 55 -5.69 -8.46 -1.09
N PHE A 56 -4.90 -8.44 -2.16
CA PHE A 56 -3.55 -9.02 -2.15
C PHE A 56 -2.64 -8.40 -1.10
N SER A 57 -2.88 -7.14 -0.76
CA SER A 57 -2.08 -6.36 0.19
C SER A 57 -2.45 -6.58 1.65
N SER A 58 -3.27 -7.58 1.95
CA SER A 58 -3.56 -7.98 3.33
C SER A 58 -2.25 -8.35 4.04
N GLU A 59 -2.06 -7.86 5.26
CA GLU A 59 -0.83 -8.08 6.03
C GLU A 59 -0.50 -9.57 6.20
N SER A 60 -1.53 -10.38 6.44
CA SER A 60 -1.35 -11.84 6.55
C SER A 60 -0.85 -12.46 5.24
N GLY A 61 -1.38 -12.01 4.11
CA GLY A 61 -0.96 -12.48 2.79
C GLY A 61 0.45 -12.04 2.44
N LEU A 62 0.76 -10.77 2.66
CA LEU A 62 2.12 -10.24 2.41
C LEU A 62 3.17 -10.94 3.27
N THR A 63 2.84 -11.26 4.52
CA THR A 63 3.73 -12.01 5.41
C THR A 63 4.09 -13.38 4.83
N VAL A 64 3.12 -14.07 4.27
CA VAL A 64 3.37 -15.37 3.61
C VAL A 64 4.23 -15.19 2.38
N LEU A 65 3.94 -14.21 1.52
CA LEU A 65 4.71 -13.95 0.31
C LEU A 65 6.16 -13.55 0.60
N GLU A 66 6.41 -12.85 1.68
CA GLU A 66 7.77 -12.50 2.12
C GLU A 66 8.59 -13.71 2.49
N THR A 67 7.98 -14.75 3.04
CA THR A 67 8.66 -15.95 3.54
C THR A 67 8.57 -17.13 2.55
N ALA A 68 7.41 -17.33 1.96
CA ALA A 68 7.10 -18.49 1.11
C ALA A 68 6.29 -18.03 -0.12
N PRO A 69 6.94 -17.40 -1.12
CA PRO A 69 6.22 -16.79 -2.25
C PRO A 69 5.65 -17.78 -3.25
N LEU A 70 6.32 -18.93 -3.45
CA LEU A 70 5.88 -19.92 -4.42
C LEU A 70 4.93 -20.95 -3.80
N PRO A 71 4.02 -21.56 -4.59
CA PRO A 71 3.15 -22.62 -4.09
C PRO A 71 3.89 -23.75 -3.38
N GLN A 72 5.00 -24.20 -3.94
CA GLN A 72 5.83 -25.24 -3.33
C GLN A 72 6.40 -24.82 -1.97
N ASP A 73 6.72 -23.54 -1.80
CA ASP A 73 7.22 -23.01 -0.53
C ASP A 73 6.12 -22.99 0.52
N VAL A 74 4.90 -22.62 0.13
CA VAL A 74 3.72 -22.62 1.00
C VAL A 74 3.40 -24.03 1.48
N VAL A 75 3.42 -25.01 0.57
CA VAL A 75 3.20 -26.42 0.92
C VAL A 75 4.27 -26.92 1.88
N LYS A 76 5.53 -26.59 1.62
CA LYS A 76 6.65 -26.97 2.49
C LYS A 76 6.55 -26.36 3.88
N LEU A 77 6.12 -25.11 3.99
CA LEU A 77 5.93 -24.44 5.26
C LEU A 77 4.77 -25.05 6.04
N GLY A 78 3.70 -25.42 5.32
CA GLY A 78 2.51 -26.03 5.89
C GLY A 78 1.63 -25.04 6.68
N ALA A 79 0.42 -25.46 7.00
CA ALA A 79 -0.55 -24.66 7.72
C ALA A 79 -0.05 -24.22 9.10
N ASP A 80 0.60 -25.11 9.82
CA ASP A 80 1.16 -24.81 11.15
C ASP A 80 2.28 -23.77 11.07
N GLY A 81 3.18 -23.90 10.06
CA GLY A 81 4.23 -22.93 9.84
C GLY A 81 3.71 -21.55 9.48
N ILE A 82 2.69 -21.47 8.64
CA ILE A 82 2.03 -20.21 8.28
C ILE A 82 1.38 -19.59 9.51
N ASN A 83 0.62 -20.36 10.28
CA ASN A 83 -0.02 -19.89 11.48
C ASN A 83 0.99 -19.37 12.51
N HIS A 84 2.13 -20.03 12.62
CA HIS A 84 3.24 -19.61 13.46
C HIS A 84 3.79 -18.25 13.03
N LEU A 85 4.03 -18.04 11.75
CA LEU A 85 4.46 -16.74 11.20
C LEU A 85 3.48 -15.62 11.57
N TRP A 86 2.21 -15.87 11.45
CA TRP A 86 1.18 -14.90 11.78
C TRP A 86 1.15 -14.56 13.27
N ARG A 87 1.34 -15.57 14.13
CA ARG A 87 1.42 -15.37 15.57
C ARG A 87 2.63 -14.57 15.99
N GLU A 88 3.78 -14.83 15.39
CA GLU A 88 5.00 -14.06 15.65
C GLU A 88 4.82 -12.58 15.33
N LYS A 89 4.13 -12.27 14.24
CA LYS A 89 3.80 -10.89 13.86
C LYS A 89 2.58 -10.33 14.59
N LYS A 90 1.99 -11.09 15.52
CA LYS A 90 0.82 -10.69 16.30
C LYS A 90 -0.35 -10.25 15.43
N LEU A 91 -0.54 -10.88 14.29
CA LEU A 91 -1.64 -10.58 13.39
C LEU A 91 -2.96 -11.08 13.96
N ARG A 92 -4.00 -10.25 13.80
CA ARG A 92 -5.37 -10.59 14.22
C ARG A 92 -6.19 -11.07 13.03
N ALA A 93 -7.31 -11.71 13.33
CA ALA A 93 -8.27 -12.20 12.33
C ALA A 93 -7.67 -13.20 11.33
N VAL A 94 -6.68 -13.95 11.76
CA VAL A 94 -6.06 -15.05 11.02
C VAL A 94 -6.11 -16.31 11.89
N GLY A 95 -5.96 -17.46 11.27
CA GLY A 95 -5.98 -18.71 12.02
C GLY A 95 -5.68 -19.91 11.15
N ILE A 96 -5.64 -21.07 11.79
CA ILE A 96 -5.27 -22.32 11.14
C ILE A 96 -6.16 -22.68 9.94
N LYS A 97 -7.45 -22.35 9.98
CA LYS A 97 -8.36 -22.59 8.86
C LYS A 97 -7.94 -21.83 7.59
N ARG A 98 -7.56 -20.57 7.76
CA ARG A 98 -7.09 -19.75 6.64
C ARG A 98 -5.76 -20.26 6.11
N ALA A 99 -4.87 -20.66 7.01
CA ALA A 99 -3.61 -21.29 6.63
C ALA A 99 -3.83 -22.58 5.85
N GLN A 100 -4.75 -23.42 6.29
CA GLN A 100 -5.13 -24.65 5.57
C GLN A 100 -5.69 -24.36 4.18
N THR A 101 -6.55 -23.34 4.05
CA THR A 101 -7.10 -22.92 2.76
C THR A 101 -5.99 -22.48 1.80
N LEU A 102 -5.01 -21.75 2.29
CA LEU A 102 -3.89 -21.29 1.49
C LEU A 102 -2.99 -22.45 1.06
N VAL A 103 -2.70 -23.40 1.95
CA VAL A 103 -1.91 -24.59 1.63
C VAL A 103 -2.64 -25.45 0.60
N GLU A 104 -3.93 -25.64 0.75
CA GLU A 104 -4.75 -26.40 -0.22
C GLU A 104 -4.72 -25.73 -1.59
N ALA A 105 -4.87 -24.41 -1.65
CA ALA A 105 -4.74 -23.65 -2.89
C ALA A 105 -3.36 -23.84 -3.52
N ALA A 106 -2.31 -23.83 -2.71
CA ALA A 106 -0.93 -24.04 -3.18
C ALA A 106 -0.70 -25.47 -3.71
N GLN A 107 -1.28 -26.48 -3.06
CA GLN A 107 -1.20 -27.87 -3.51
C GLN A 107 -1.84 -28.08 -4.88
N ASN A 108 -2.90 -27.32 -5.17
CA ASN A 108 -3.64 -27.44 -6.43
C ASN A 108 -3.30 -26.32 -7.42
N SER A 109 -2.19 -25.66 -7.22
CA SER A 109 -1.80 -24.53 -8.08
C SER A 109 -1.46 -24.96 -9.50
N ILE A 110 -1.97 -24.19 -10.46
CA ILE A 110 -1.66 -24.32 -11.87
C ILE A 110 -0.61 -23.31 -12.33
N GLY A 111 -0.03 -22.53 -11.39
CA GLY A 111 1.03 -21.58 -11.71
C GLY A 111 2.27 -22.25 -12.28
N LEU A 112 3.08 -21.46 -12.97
CA LEU A 112 4.35 -21.95 -13.50
C LEU A 112 5.31 -22.28 -12.36
N ASP A 113 6.16 -23.29 -12.61
CA ASP A 113 7.21 -23.59 -11.66
C ASP A 113 8.23 -22.46 -11.63
N GLY A 114 8.45 -21.93 -10.46
CA GLY A 114 9.43 -20.88 -10.21
C GLY A 114 10.60 -21.40 -9.40
N GLY A 115 11.73 -20.74 -9.56
CA GLY A 115 12.95 -21.04 -8.83
C GLY A 115 13.47 -19.84 -8.03
N ALA A 116 14.76 -19.82 -7.80
CA ALA A 116 15.43 -18.77 -7.04
C ALA A 116 15.21 -17.38 -7.64
N CYS A 117 15.19 -17.24 -8.97
CA CYS A 117 14.96 -15.95 -9.62
C CYS A 117 13.53 -15.43 -9.37
N ALA A 118 12.54 -16.30 -9.43
CA ALA A 118 11.15 -15.92 -9.14
C ALA A 118 10.99 -15.46 -7.69
N ARG A 119 11.64 -16.16 -6.75
CA ARG A 119 11.65 -15.77 -5.34
C ARG A 119 12.31 -14.40 -5.11
N MET A 120 13.46 -14.20 -5.74
CA MET A 120 14.20 -12.95 -5.67
C MET A 120 13.35 -11.78 -6.22
N GLU A 121 12.70 -12.00 -7.35
CA GLU A 121 11.83 -10.99 -7.97
C GLU A 121 10.68 -10.61 -7.04
N MET A 122 10.01 -11.58 -6.43
CA MET A 122 8.93 -11.30 -5.47
C MET A 122 9.46 -10.53 -4.26
N GLN A 123 10.61 -10.92 -3.74
CA GLN A 123 11.21 -10.22 -2.61
C GLN A 123 11.49 -8.76 -2.94
N MET A 124 12.08 -8.49 -4.10
CA MET A 124 12.36 -7.12 -4.56
C MET A 124 11.07 -6.32 -4.74
N LEU A 125 10.04 -6.91 -5.32
CA LEU A 125 8.74 -6.25 -5.50
C LEU A 125 8.08 -5.93 -4.16
N LEU A 126 8.17 -6.81 -3.17
CA LEU A 126 7.63 -6.56 -1.83
C LEU A 126 8.41 -5.47 -1.09
N GLU A 127 9.71 -5.45 -1.23
CA GLU A 127 10.56 -4.37 -0.68
C GLU A 127 10.16 -3.01 -1.27
N ASP A 128 10.00 -2.93 -2.58
CA ASP A 128 9.55 -1.72 -3.27
C ASP A 128 8.15 -1.31 -2.80
N TYR A 129 7.23 -2.25 -2.69
CA TYR A 129 5.87 -2.01 -2.23
C TYR A 129 5.88 -1.42 -0.82
N ARG A 130 6.60 -2.03 0.11
CA ARG A 130 6.71 -1.55 1.49
C ARG A 130 7.34 -0.17 1.57
N ALA A 131 8.39 0.07 0.78
CA ALA A 131 9.05 1.37 0.72
C ALA A 131 8.08 2.47 0.24
N LYS A 132 7.27 2.18 -0.78
CA LYS A 132 6.28 3.12 -1.30
C LYS A 132 5.15 3.39 -0.32
N GLU A 133 4.70 2.39 0.42
CA GLU A 133 3.72 2.60 1.48
C GLU A 133 4.24 3.56 2.55
N VAL A 134 5.47 3.37 3.00
CA VAL A 134 6.11 4.25 3.99
C VAL A 134 6.26 5.67 3.45
N GLN A 135 6.70 5.82 2.19
CA GLN A 135 6.82 7.12 1.55
C GLN A 135 5.47 7.84 1.43
N LEU A 136 4.42 7.09 1.10
CA LEU A 136 3.07 7.64 1.01
C LEU A 136 2.57 8.15 2.36
N GLU A 137 2.81 7.40 3.43
CA GLU A 137 2.48 7.82 4.79
C GLU A 137 3.20 9.10 5.18
N LYS A 138 4.50 9.20 4.88
CA LYS A 138 5.30 10.39 5.17
C LYS A 138 4.79 11.62 4.44
N VAL A 139 4.51 11.49 3.16
CA VAL A 139 3.99 12.61 2.35
C VAL A 139 2.60 13.01 2.81
N THR A 140 1.75 12.05 3.12
CA THR A 140 0.41 12.30 3.63
C THR A 140 0.47 13.07 4.96
N ALA A 141 1.37 12.69 5.86
CA ALA A 141 1.58 13.37 7.13
C ALA A 141 2.04 14.81 6.93
N VAL A 142 2.97 15.05 6.00
CA VAL A 142 3.43 16.42 5.65
C VAL A 142 2.27 17.23 5.09
N LEU A 143 1.50 16.64 4.18
CA LEU A 143 0.35 17.31 3.56
C LEU A 143 -0.69 17.74 4.61
N GLU A 144 -1.02 16.85 5.55
CA GLU A 144 -1.93 17.15 6.65
C GLU A 144 -1.40 18.26 7.56
N ALA A 145 -0.11 18.19 7.93
CA ALA A 145 0.53 19.18 8.77
C ALA A 145 0.56 20.56 8.11
N GLU A 146 0.89 20.64 6.82
CA GLU A 146 0.92 21.90 6.07
C GLU A 146 -0.48 22.46 5.86
N THR A 147 -1.47 21.59 5.64
CA THR A 147 -2.87 22.01 5.49
C THR A 147 -3.41 22.66 6.79
N LEU A 148 -3.01 22.12 7.95
CA LEU A 148 -3.41 22.70 9.23
C LEU A 148 -2.82 24.09 9.51
N LYS A 149 -1.74 24.46 8.83
CA LYS A 149 -1.13 25.79 8.94
C LYS A 149 -1.90 26.85 8.18
N ILE A 150 -2.81 26.48 7.29
CA ILE A 150 -3.61 27.43 6.53
C ILE A 150 -4.77 27.91 7.38
N PRO A 151 -4.88 29.24 7.66
CA PRO A 151 -6.01 29.76 8.41
C PRO A 151 -7.32 29.57 7.66
N TYR A 152 -8.37 29.23 8.38
CA TYR A 152 -9.71 29.04 7.84
C TYR A 152 -10.18 30.26 7.01
N THR A 153 -9.89 31.47 7.47
CA THR A 153 -10.22 32.72 6.78
C THR A 153 -9.56 32.82 5.41
N ALA A 154 -8.31 32.39 5.26
CA ALA A 154 -7.60 32.39 3.99
C ALA A 154 -8.18 31.36 3.02
N ALA A 155 -8.53 30.19 3.49
CA ALA A 155 -9.17 29.15 2.68
C ALA A 155 -10.54 29.60 2.16
N PHE A 156 -11.29 30.36 2.98
CA PHE A 156 -12.59 30.89 2.61
C PHE A 156 -12.50 31.98 1.54
N HIS A 157 -11.48 32.83 1.59
CA HIS A 157 -11.31 33.92 0.64
C HIS A 157 -10.80 33.51 -0.75
N GLN A 158 -10.27 32.30 -0.89
CA GLN A 158 -9.78 31.83 -2.18
C GLN A 158 -10.85 31.21 -3.08
N GLY A 159 -12.13 31.35 -2.74
CA GLY A 159 -13.23 30.95 -3.61
C GLY A 159 -13.33 29.45 -3.90
N GLY A 160 -12.52 28.66 -3.26
CA GLY A 160 -12.46 27.23 -3.49
C GLY A 160 -13.54 26.42 -2.79
N ARG A 161 -14.80 26.89 -2.83
CA ARG A 161 -15.87 26.18 -2.16
C ARG A 161 -16.03 24.73 -2.62
N THR A 162 -15.69 24.49 -3.85
CA THR A 162 -15.89 23.16 -4.45
C THR A 162 -14.77 22.19 -4.15
N HIS A 163 -13.56 22.66 -3.93
CA HIS A 163 -12.44 21.77 -3.68
C HIS A 163 -12.28 21.38 -2.21
N TYR A 164 -12.70 22.26 -1.30
CA TYR A 164 -12.51 22.02 0.13
C TYR A 164 -13.55 21.07 0.73
N SER A 165 -14.78 21.11 0.22
CA SER A 165 -15.83 20.19 0.68
C SER A 165 -15.61 18.75 0.24
N GLY A 166 -14.95 18.56 -0.90
CA GLY A 166 -14.60 17.21 -1.38
C GLY A 166 -13.48 16.54 -0.57
N TRP A 167 -12.63 17.33 0.05
CA TRP A 167 -11.53 16.80 0.84
C TRP A 167 -11.93 16.36 2.24
N ILE A 168 -12.91 17.05 2.83
CA ILE A 168 -13.38 16.73 4.18
C ILE A 168 -14.29 15.50 4.18
N SER A 169 -15.04 15.30 3.11
CA SER A 169 -15.94 14.14 3.02
C SER A 169 -15.22 12.82 2.69
N ALA A 170 -14.01 12.87 2.22
CA ALA A 170 -13.24 11.66 1.93
C ALA A 170 -12.49 11.09 3.16
N GLY A 171 -12.53 11.78 4.28
CA GLY A 171 -11.87 11.35 5.50
C GLY A 171 -12.77 10.79 6.61
N GLY A 172 -14.04 10.60 6.33
CA GLY A 172 -14.99 10.12 7.32
C GLY A 172 -15.83 8.96 6.83
N GLY A 173 -15.23 7.78 6.81
CA GLY A 173 -15.89 6.53 6.51
C GLY A 173 -15.01 5.35 6.88
#